data_83b4c726104e06dec97c90b3460b0352
#
_entry.id   83b4c726104e06dec97c90b3460b0352
#
_cell.length_a   1.000
_cell.length_b   1.000
_cell.length_c   1.000
_cell.angle_alpha   90.00
_cell.angle_beta   90.00
_cell.angle_gamma   90.00
#
_symmetry.space_group_name_H-M   'P 1'
#
loop_
_entity.id
_entity.type
_entity.pdbx_description
1 polymer ?
#
loop_
_entity_poly.entity_id
_entity_poly.type
_entity_poly.pdbx_seq_one_letter_code
_entity_poly.pdbx_strand_id
1 'polypeptide(L)'
;MPCPHNEISIVQRSQQQSAVAAAAYQSGEKLFCEYDQQVKHYPEKRGIVHNEILLPANAPRSYADRNTLWNAAEAVEKQWNSQLARRWVLTIPREIPSDQYAVLVREFCQKQFVSKGMIADFAIHDPHPPGHNPHAHVLLTMRAMDEHGKWLPKSRKVYDLDENGERIRLPSGNWKSHKEDTVDWNEQYHAEEWRHGWELVQNKYLELAGSPERVDMRSYERQGLDKIPTVHMGAAVSALERKGIETNIGNLNRDIKAANRMMNAIRSTIQNLRNWIADIVEATKEAFAETEAQAKNTSPDLVILLRDYLNLRKAERSDWSRYGQQKGTTDDLKAVSKAMIYLKEHELFTLEDLSLIHISEPTRRVVIS
;
A
#
# COMPACT_ATOMS: atom_id res chain seq x y z
N MET A 1 1.40 3.67 16.28
CA MET A 1 1.68 2.72 15.18
C MET A 1 1.70 3.50 13.87
N PRO A 2 2.83 3.56 13.20
CA PRO A 2 2.97 4.24 11.92
C PRO A 2 1.97 3.67 10.90
N CYS A 3 1.38 4.54 10.07
CA CYS A 3 0.46 4.12 9.01
C CYS A 3 1.22 4.08 7.68
N PRO A 4 1.52 2.90 7.13
CA PRO A 4 2.32 2.80 5.91
C PRO A 4 1.46 3.08 4.67
N HIS A 5 0.99 4.33 4.52
CA HIS A 5 0.26 4.75 3.33
C HIS A 5 1.19 5.43 2.34
N ASN A 6 1.16 4.98 1.10
CA ASN A 6 1.72 5.68 -0.03
C ASN A 6 0.81 5.56 -1.24
N GLU A 7 0.76 6.62 -2.03
CA GLU A 7 -0.03 6.67 -3.25
C GLU A 7 0.84 7.19 -4.39
N ILE A 8 0.84 6.44 -5.50
CA ILE A 8 1.48 6.86 -6.76
C ILE A 8 0.36 7.21 -7.73
N SER A 9 0.46 8.37 -8.36
CA SER A 9 -0.44 8.79 -9.41
C SER A 9 0.33 9.52 -10.52
N ILE A 10 -0.28 9.59 -11.69
CA ILE A 10 0.28 10.30 -12.85
C ILE A 10 -0.53 11.57 -13.07
N VAL A 11 0.16 12.69 -13.19
CA VAL A 11 -0.43 13.96 -13.68
C VAL A 11 -0.50 13.85 -15.19
N GLN A 12 -1.70 13.82 -15.74
CA GLN A 12 -1.92 13.56 -17.17
C GLN A 12 -2.77 14.65 -17.83
N ARG A 13 -2.33 15.11 -19.00
CA ARG A 13 -3.01 16.20 -19.73
C ARG A 13 -4.42 15.81 -20.17
N SER A 14 -4.65 14.56 -20.61
CA SER A 14 -5.99 14.08 -21.00
C SER A 14 -7.02 14.10 -19.87
N GLN A 15 -6.56 14.18 -18.62
CA GLN A 15 -7.40 14.35 -17.44
C GLN A 15 -7.53 15.83 -17.03
N GLN A 16 -7.18 16.75 -17.91
CA GLN A 16 -7.19 18.20 -17.65
C GLN A 16 -6.30 18.61 -16.47
N GLN A 17 -5.24 17.83 -16.22
CA GLN A 17 -4.27 18.10 -15.16
C GLN A 17 -3.06 18.84 -15.72
N SER A 18 -2.39 19.61 -14.87
CA SER A 18 -1.16 20.35 -15.16
C SER A 18 -0.11 20.05 -14.09
N ALA A 19 1.15 19.89 -14.51
CA ALA A 19 2.26 19.72 -13.57
C ALA A 19 2.54 21.01 -12.81
N VAL A 20 2.37 22.18 -13.47
CA VAL A 20 2.46 23.49 -12.81
C VAL A 20 1.39 23.64 -11.73
N ALA A 21 0.15 23.20 -12.01
CA ALA A 21 -0.93 23.23 -11.03
C ALA A 21 -0.66 22.29 -9.85
N ALA A 22 -0.12 21.08 -10.13
CA ALA A 22 0.27 20.12 -9.09
C ALA A 22 1.39 20.68 -8.20
N ALA A 23 2.39 21.32 -8.80
CA ALA A 23 3.50 21.96 -8.09
C ALA A 23 3.01 23.13 -7.22
N ALA A 24 2.14 24.00 -7.77
CA ALA A 24 1.54 25.11 -7.02
C ALA A 24 0.70 24.59 -5.83
N TYR A 25 -0.06 23.51 -6.03
CA TYR A 25 -0.85 22.90 -4.98
C TYR A 25 -0.01 22.35 -3.84
N GLN A 26 1.09 21.62 -4.16
CA GLN A 26 1.92 21.02 -3.12
C GLN A 26 2.79 22.04 -2.39
N SER A 27 3.34 23.05 -3.12
CA SER A 27 4.26 24.05 -2.54
C SER A 27 3.53 25.23 -1.88
N GLY A 28 2.25 25.46 -2.24
CA GLY A 28 1.51 26.68 -1.85
C GLY A 28 1.95 27.93 -2.59
N GLU A 29 2.87 27.81 -3.54
CA GLU A 29 3.37 28.94 -4.33
C GLU A 29 2.38 29.35 -5.41
N LYS A 30 2.48 30.62 -5.81
CA LYS A 30 1.74 31.18 -6.94
C LYS A 30 2.59 30.98 -8.20
N LEU A 31 2.17 30.07 -9.09
CA LEU A 31 2.90 29.72 -10.31
C LEU A 31 2.09 30.10 -11.55
N PHE A 32 2.77 30.65 -12.57
CA PHE A 32 2.16 30.90 -13.86
C PHE A 32 2.33 29.71 -14.79
N CYS A 33 1.24 29.18 -15.33
CA CYS A 33 1.24 28.10 -16.29
C CYS A 33 1.25 28.65 -17.72
N GLU A 34 2.33 28.44 -18.46
CA GLU A 34 2.49 28.90 -19.83
C GLU A 34 1.58 28.17 -20.81
N TYR A 35 1.20 26.94 -20.53
CA TYR A 35 0.36 26.13 -21.41
C TYR A 35 -1.07 26.70 -21.54
N ASP A 36 -1.71 27.07 -20.43
CA ASP A 36 -3.07 27.61 -20.42
C ASP A 36 -3.13 29.10 -20.08
N GLN A 37 -1.97 29.78 -19.96
CA GLN A 37 -1.84 31.23 -19.68
C GLN A 37 -2.53 31.63 -18.39
N GLN A 38 -2.56 30.76 -17.37
CA GLN A 38 -3.24 31.02 -16.11
C GLN A 38 -2.28 30.92 -14.92
N VAL A 39 -2.61 31.71 -13.91
CA VAL A 39 -1.94 31.63 -12.62
C VAL A 39 -2.57 30.49 -11.79
N LYS A 40 -1.76 29.56 -11.34
CA LYS A 40 -2.16 28.49 -10.42
C LYS A 40 -1.82 28.90 -9.00
N HIS A 41 -2.83 29.00 -8.15
CA HIS A 41 -2.68 29.39 -6.76
C HIS A 41 -3.76 28.77 -5.89
N TYR A 42 -3.37 28.23 -4.75
CA TYR A 42 -4.25 27.52 -3.82
C TYR A 42 -4.12 28.11 -2.41
N PRO A 43 -4.72 29.29 -2.15
CA PRO A 43 -4.50 30.08 -0.93
C PRO A 43 -5.00 29.38 0.34
N GLU A 44 -5.94 28.45 0.20
CA GLU A 44 -6.48 27.69 1.33
C GLU A 44 -5.56 26.55 1.78
N LYS A 45 -4.49 26.26 1.04
CA LYS A 45 -3.55 25.22 1.39
C LYS A 45 -2.69 25.67 2.58
N ARG A 46 -2.92 25.06 3.73
CA ARG A 46 -2.22 25.33 4.98
C ARG A 46 -1.39 24.14 5.43
N GLY A 47 -0.48 24.35 6.38
CA GLY A 47 0.30 23.28 6.99
C GLY A 47 1.51 22.84 6.15
N ILE A 48 1.95 23.65 5.17
CA ILE A 48 3.19 23.40 4.45
C ILE A 48 4.33 23.83 5.36
N VAL A 49 5.17 22.87 5.76
CA VAL A 49 6.29 23.12 6.69
C VAL A 49 7.64 23.13 5.98
N HIS A 50 7.74 22.54 4.80
CA HIS A 50 8.95 22.52 4.00
C HIS A 50 8.64 22.29 2.53
N ASN A 51 9.42 22.88 1.63
CA ASN A 51 9.43 22.54 0.21
C ASN A 51 10.84 22.69 -0.37
N GLU A 52 11.20 21.82 -1.31
CA GLU A 52 12.54 21.76 -1.86
C GLU A 52 12.53 21.05 -3.23
N ILE A 53 13.43 21.51 -4.13
CA ILE A 53 13.68 20.85 -5.41
C ILE A 53 15.09 20.25 -5.39
N LEU A 54 15.17 18.96 -5.67
CA LEU A 54 16.42 18.24 -5.79
C LEU A 54 16.74 17.99 -7.27
N LEU A 55 17.92 18.44 -7.68
CA LEU A 55 18.37 18.35 -9.05
C LEU A 55 19.46 17.28 -9.21
N PRO A 56 19.41 16.43 -10.23
CA PRO A 56 20.53 15.60 -10.64
C PRO A 56 21.68 16.50 -11.18
N ALA A 57 22.90 15.99 -11.18
CA ALA A 57 24.09 16.75 -11.50
C ALA A 57 24.08 17.40 -12.91
N ASN A 58 23.39 16.78 -13.86
CA ASN A 58 23.25 17.24 -15.24
C ASN A 58 22.07 18.21 -15.45
N ALA A 59 21.25 18.46 -14.44
CA ALA A 59 20.12 19.38 -14.59
C ALA A 59 20.56 20.86 -14.59
N PRO A 60 19.94 21.71 -15.41
CA PRO A 60 20.16 23.16 -15.39
C PRO A 60 19.83 23.72 -14.00
N ARG A 61 20.69 24.59 -13.48
CA ARG A 61 20.47 25.25 -12.18
C ARG A 61 19.20 26.09 -12.14
N SER A 62 18.74 26.60 -13.31
CA SER A 62 17.47 27.33 -13.42
C SER A 62 16.26 26.50 -12.99
N TYR A 63 16.35 25.16 -13.01
CA TYR A 63 15.28 24.26 -12.56
C TYR A 63 15.16 24.18 -11.02
N ALA A 64 16.02 24.89 -10.28
CA ALA A 64 15.78 25.17 -8.88
C ALA A 64 14.60 26.14 -8.66
N ASP A 65 14.21 26.91 -9.67
CA ASP A 65 12.96 27.67 -9.71
C ASP A 65 11.81 26.76 -10.19
N ARG A 66 10.80 26.62 -9.34
CA ARG A 66 9.67 25.71 -9.54
C ARG A 66 8.84 26.09 -10.78
N ASN A 67 8.65 27.40 -11.00
CA ASN A 67 7.90 27.86 -12.16
C ASN A 67 8.62 27.51 -13.47
N THR A 68 9.91 27.77 -13.54
CA THR A 68 10.76 27.44 -14.69
C THR A 68 10.80 25.93 -14.93
N LEU A 69 10.98 25.11 -13.89
CA LEU A 69 11.05 23.66 -14.01
C LEU A 69 9.77 23.08 -14.63
N TRP A 70 8.62 23.38 -14.02
CA TRP A 70 7.38 22.69 -14.42
C TRP A 70 6.81 23.21 -15.73
N ASN A 71 7.04 24.47 -16.10
CA ASN A 71 6.73 24.95 -17.44
C ASN A 71 7.65 24.28 -18.49
N ALA A 72 8.94 24.15 -18.23
CA ALA A 72 9.85 23.44 -19.14
C ALA A 72 9.48 21.97 -19.30
N ALA A 73 9.09 21.28 -18.20
CA ALA A 73 8.63 19.90 -18.23
C ALA A 73 7.31 19.74 -19.01
N GLU A 74 6.36 20.67 -18.90
CA GLU A 74 5.13 20.65 -19.70
C GLU A 74 5.35 21.01 -21.17
N ALA A 75 6.26 21.91 -21.48
CA ALA A 75 6.50 22.38 -22.84
C ALA A 75 7.05 21.27 -23.76
N VAL A 76 7.80 20.31 -23.21
CA VAL A 76 8.33 19.17 -23.99
C VAL A 76 7.27 18.08 -24.22
N GLU A 77 6.15 18.12 -23.51
CA GLU A 77 5.05 17.14 -23.61
C GLU A 77 3.98 17.65 -24.58
N LYS A 78 4.08 17.30 -25.85
CA LYS A 78 3.25 17.88 -26.92
C LYS A 78 1.92 17.18 -27.15
N GLN A 79 1.79 15.92 -26.73
CA GLN A 79 0.61 15.12 -27.01
C GLN A 79 -0.52 15.43 -26.02
N TRP A 80 -1.78 15.35 -26.50
CA TRP A 80 -2.96 15.58 -25.67
C TRP A 80 -3.10 14.59 -24.49
N ASN A 81 -2.52 13.38 -24.61
CA ASN A 81 -2.53 12.35 -23.59
C ASN A 81 -1.19 12.22 -22.83
N SER A 82 -0.32 13.22 -22.94
CA SER A 82 0.99 13.18 -22.28
C SER A 82 0.87 13.05 -20.77
N GLN A 83 1.71 12.21 -20.21
CA GLN A 83 2.01 12.15 -18.79
C GLN A 83 3.00 13.28 -18.49
N LEU A 84 2.64 14.20 -17.61
CA LEU A 84 3.38 15.43 -17.32
C LEU A 84 4.33 15.28 -16.14
N ALA A 85 3.87 14.57 -15.11
CA ALA A 85 4.64 14.31 -13.90
C ALA A 85 4.15 13.04 -13.21
N ARG A 86 4.99 12.42 -12.39
CA ARG A 86 4.60 11.38 -11.44
C ARG A 86 4.51 12.00 -10.06
N ARG A 87 3.41 11.75 -9.38
CA ARG A 87 3.17 12.25 -8.03
C ARG A 87 3.15 11.10 -7.03
N TRP A 88 3.87 11.29 -5.95
CA TRP A 88 3.83 10.45 -4.77
C TRP A 88 3.27 11.21 -3.59
N VAL A 89 2.45 10.53 -2.79
CA VAL A 89 2.07 10.97 -1.45
C VAL A 89 2.61 9.95 -0.47
N LEU A 90 3.45 10.40 0.44
CA LEU A 90 4.19 9.57 1.39
C LEU A 90 3.81 9.97 2.81
N THR A 91 3.21 9.09 3.57
CA THR A 91 2.94 9.35 4.99
C THR A 91 4.23 9.27 5.80
N ILE A 92 4.46 10.24 6.66
CA ILE A 92 5.61 10.28 7.58
C ILE A 92 5.13 9.81 8.97
N PRO A 93 5.83 8.85 9.62
CA PRO A 93 5.51 8.45 10.98
C PRO A 93 5.58 9.62 11.96
N ARG A 94 4.56 9.74 12.82
CA ARG A 94 4.48 10.79 13.85
C ARG A 94 5.50 10.63 14.97
N GLU A 95 6.03 9.44 15.09
CA GLU A 95 7.07 9.06 16.03
C GLU A 95 8.42 9.65 15.67
N ILE A 96 8.59 10.13 14.43
CA ILE A 96 9.80 10.84 13.98
C ILE A 96 9.66 12.33 14.35
N PRO A 97 10.66 12.95 14.94
CA PRO A 97 10.66 14.39 15.23
C PRO A 97 10.49 15.25 13.96
N SER A 98 9.73 16.32 14.05
CA SER A 98 9.35 17.14 12.89
C SER A 98 10.54 17.84 12.21
N ASP A 99 11.62 18.11 12.93
CA ASP A 99 12.89 18.64 12.40
C ASP A 99 13.63 17.63 11.51
N GLN A 100 13.29 16.34 11.61
CA GLN A 100 13.86 15.27 10.80
C GLN A 100 13.07 15.01 9.50
N TYR A 101 11.86 15.54 9.35
CA TYR A 101 11.00 15.25 8.19
C TYR A 101 11.67 15.62 6.86
N ALA A 102 12.27 16.81 6.76
CA ALA A 102 12.93 17.26 5.54
C ALA A 102 14.16 16.41 5.19
N VAL A 103 14.93 16.02 6.19
CA VAL A 103 16.14 15.20 6.01
C VAL A 103 15.75 13.79 5.52
N LEU A 104 14.73 13.19 6.13
CA LEU A 104 14.19 11.88 5.76
C LEU A 104 13.69 11.85 4.31
N VAL A 105 12.86 12.82 3.91
CA VAL A 105 12.30 12.89 2.56
C VAL A 105 13.39 13.19 1.53
N ARG A 106 14.33 14.09 1.86
CA ARG A 106 15.47 14.38 0.99
C ARG A 106 16.34 13.15 0.76
N GLU A 107 16.69 12.40 1.81
CA GLU A 107 17.48 11.17 1.68
C GLU A 107 16.77 10.16 0.76
N PHE A 108 15.48 9.96 0.96
CA PHE A 108 14.69 9.08 0.11
C PHE A 108 14.67 9.52 -1.36
N CYS A 109 14.35 10.78 -1.62
CA CYS A 109 14.29 11.33 -2.98
C CYS A 109 15.64 11.29 -3.67
N GLN A 110 16.71 11.64 -2.94
CA GLN A 110 18.07 11.61 -3.47
C GLN A 110 18.47 10.21 -3.91
N LYS A 111 18.18 9.21 -3.08
CA LYS A 111 18.57 7.81 -3.30
C LYS A 111 17.74 7.14 -4.38
N GLN A 112 16.43 7.37 -4.39
CA GLN A 112 15.52 6.62 -5.27
C GLN A 112 15.27 7.28 -6.61
N PHE A 113 15.36 8.61 -6.70
CA PHE A 113 14.94 9.36 -7.88
C PHE A 113 16.06 10.19 -8.48
N VAL A 114 16.68 11.05 -7.69
CA VAL A 114 17.67 12.01 -8.20
C VAL A 114 18.93 11.30 -8.68
N SER A 115 19.39 10.28 -7.97
CA SER A 115 20.52 9.44 -8.40
C SER A 115 20.27 8.70 -9.72
N LYS A 116 19.00 8.50 -10.10
CA LYS A 116 18.59 7.89 -11.37
C LYS A 116 18.29 8.92 -12.47
N GLY A 117 18.52 10.21 -12.20
CA GLY A 117 18.38 11.31 -13.17
C GLY A 117 17.02 12.01 -13.18
N MET A 118 16.11 11.69 -12.26
CA MET A 118 14.84 12.44 -12.12
C MET A 118 15.09 13.73 -11.33
N ILE A 119 14.33 14.78 -11.64
CA ILE A 119 14.19 15.91 -10.73
C ILE A 119 13.06 15.59 -9.76
N ALA A 120 13.30 15.81 -8.48
CA ALA A 120 12.32 15.60 -7.42
C ALA A 120 11.99 16.93 -6.75
N ASP A 121 10.75 17.37 -6.91
CA ASP A 121 10.17 18.52 -6.21
C ASP A 121 9.27 18.02 -5.10
N PHE A 122 9.63 18.25 -3.83
CA PHE A 122 8.83 17.79 -2.73
C PHE A 122 8.39 18.88 -1.78
N ALA A 123 7.22 18.69 -1.18
CA ALA A 123 6.67 19.54 -0.14
C ALA A 123 6.17 18.67 1.02
N ILE A 124 6.46 19.09 2.24
CA ILE A 124 6.01 18.41 3.46
C ILE A 124 4.85 19.20 4.04
N HIS A 125 3.76 18.49 4.28
CA HIS A 125 2.57 19.02 4.91
C HIS A 125 2.40 18.39 6.30
N ASP A 126 2.20 19.23 7.28
CA ASP A 126 1.84 18.82 8.64
C ASP A 126 0.57 19.57 9.08
N PRO A 127 -0.61 19.07 8.71
CA PRO A 127 -1.87 19.68 9.07
C PRO A 127 -2.09 19.61 10.59
N HIS A 128 -2.46 20.72 11.20
CA HIS A 128 -2.75 20.79 12.63
C HIS A 128 -3.97 19.94 13.05
N PRO A 129 -4.05 19.54 14.33
CA PRO A 129 -5.21 18.82 14.85
C PRO A 129 -6.57 19.46 14.49
N PRO A 130 -7.62 18.63 14.22
CA PRO A 130 -7.68 17.19 14.53
C PRO A 130 -7.02 16.27 13.46
N GLY A 131 -6.44 16.84 12.42
CA GLY A 131 -5.93 16.11 11.26
C GLY A 131 -4.43 15.86 11.24
N HIS A 132 -3.70 15.91 12.36
CA HIS A 132 -2.25 15.70 12.39
C HIS A 132 -1.86 14.41 11.66
N ASN A 133 -1.40 14.57 10.43
CA ASN A 133 -1.00 13.49 9.54
C ASN A 133 0.15 14.01 8.65
N PRO A 134 1.37 14.04 9.18
CA PRO A 134 2.53 14.52 8.42
C PRO A 134 2.73 13.65 7.20
N HIS A 135 2.86 14.29 6.04
CA HIS A 135 3.05 13.61 4.77
C HIS A 135 3.82 14.47 3.78
N ALA A 136 4.53 13.81 2.88
CA ALA A 136 5.23 14.47 1.80
C ALA A 136 4.50 14.25 0.47
N HIS A 137 4.35 15.31 -0.30
CA HIS A 137 4.06 15.26 -1.72
C HIS A 137 5.38 15.34 -2.48
N VAL A 138 5.62 14.39 -3.36
CA VAL A 138 6.80 14.38 -4.24
C VAL A 138 6.33 14.37 -5.68
N LEU A 139 6.76 15.37 -6.44
CA LEU A 139 6.49 15.48 -7.87
C LEU A 139 7.79 15.19 -8.64
N LEU A 140 7.75 14.23 -9.56
CA LEU A 140 8.90 13.73 -10.29
C LEU A 140 8.74 14.00 -11.78
N THR A 141 9.85 14.35 -12.43
CA THR A 141 9.89 14.49 -13.89
C THR A 141 9.82 13.13 -14.58
N MET A 142 9.24 13.10 -15.79
CA MET A 142 8.97 11.91 -16.56
C MET A 142 9.96 11.69 -17.74
N ARG A 143 10.95 12.57 -17.85
CA ARG A 143 12.00 12.50 -18.86
C ARG A 143 13.37 12.64 -18.22
N ALA A 144 14.32 11.88 -18.71
CA ALA A 144 15.73 12.09 -18.41
C ALA A 144 16.27 13.30 -19.20
N MET A 145 17.42 13.78 -18.78
CA MET A 145 18.20 14.82 -19.46
C MET A 145 19.53 14.25 -19.92
N ASP A 146 20.05 14.83 -21.00
CA ASP A 146 21.41 14.56 -21.44
C ASP A 146 22.46 15.28 -20.57
N GLU A 147 23.74 15.14 -20.90
CA GLU A 147 24.88 15.78 -20.18
C GLU A 147 24.81 17.32 -20.21
N HIS A 148 24.06 17.88 -21.15
CA HIS A 148 23.89 19.33 -21.33
C HIS A 148 22.59 19.85 -20.72
N GLY A 149 21.84 19.01 -20.01
CA GLY A 149 20.58 19.38 -19.37
C GLY A 149 19.38 19.49 -20.31
N LYS A 150 19.48 18.96 -21.51
CA LYS A 150 18.38 18.93 -22.48
C LYS A 150 17.51 17.69 -22.26
N TRP A 151 16.20 17.88 -22.30
CA TRP A 151 15.23 16.80 -22.17
C TRP A 151 15.36 15.76 -23.29
N LEU A 152 15.53 14.51 -22.93
CA LEU A 152 15.53 13.37 -23.83
C LEU A 152 14.09 12.96 -24.20
N PRO A 153 13.87 12.35 -25.37
CA PRO A 153 12.58 11.74 -25.68
C PRO A 153 12.29 10.57 -24.70
N LYS A 154 11.01 10.35 -24.34
CA LYS A 154 10.61 9.20 -23.49
C LYS A 154 10.94 7.85 -24.12
N SER A 155 10.97 7.81 -25.46
CA SER A 155 11.25 6.60 -26.22
C SER A 155 11.84 6.94 -27.58
N ARG A 156 12.56 5.99 -28.14
CA ARG A 156 13.14 6.05 -29.48
C ARG A 156 12.60 4.93 -30.34
N LYS A 157 12.56 5.18 -31.64
CA LYS A 157 12.27 4.17 -32.64
C LYS A 157 13.57 3.40 -32.94
N VAL A 158 13.54 2.10 -32.73
CA VAL A 158 14.65 1.19 -33.04
C VAL A 158 14.23 0.29 -34.19
N TYR A 159 15.09 0.17 -35.21
CA TYR A 159 14.83 -0.72 -36.34
C TYR A 159 15.30 -2.13 -36.01
N ASP A 160 14.44 -3.11 -36.29
CA ASP A 160 14.78 -4.51 -36.13
C ASP A 160 15.79 -4.90 -37.23
N LEU A 161 16.83 -5.61 -36.82
CA LEU A 161 17.88 -6.09 -37.69
C LEU A 161 17.72 -7.60 -37.92
N ASP A 162 18.12 -8.08 -39.09
CA ASP A 162 18.22 -9.50 -39.39
C ASP A 162 19.57 -10.08 -38.87
N GLU A 163 19.83 -11.35 -39.16
CA GLU A 163 21.03 -12.06 -38.72
C GLU A 163 22.32 -11.47 -39.31
N ASN A 164 22.23 -10.67 -40.38
CA ASN A 164 23.35 -10.01 -41.04
C ASN A 164 23.53 -8.56 -40.55
N GLY A 165 22.67 -8.08 -39.67
CA GLY A 165 22.70 -6.71 -39.17
C GLY A 165 22.00 -5.70 -40.11
N GLU A 166 21.24 -6.16 -41.11
CA GLU A 166 20.48 -5.30 -42.01
C GLU A 166 19.04 -5.08 -41.48
N ARG A 167 18.45 -3.92 -41.84
CA ARG A 167 17.08 -3.61 -41.41
C ARG A 167 16.07 -4.53 -42.08
N ILE A 168 15.17 -5.13 -41.30
CA ILE A 168 14.11 -5.99 -41.80
C ILE A 168 13.03 -5.14 -42.48
N ARG A 169 12.64 -5.53 -43.71
CA ARG A 169 11.60 -4.89 -44.48
C ARG A 169 10.27 -5.65 -44.34
N LEU A 170 9.20 -4.92 -44.00
CA LEU A 170 7.86 -5.48 -43.96
C LEU A 170 7.26 -5.66 -45.36
N PRO A 171 6.25 -6.52 -45.53
CA PRO A 171 5.54 -6.66 -46.82
C PRO A 171 4.91 -5.35 -47.31
N SER A 172 4.59 -4.42 -46.40
CA SER A 172 4.11 -3.08 -46.73
C SER A 172 5.15 -2.13 -47.29
N GLY A 173 6.41 -2.57 -47.42
CA GLY A 173 7.53 -1.75 -47.87
C GLY A 173 8.17 -0.90 -46.77
N ASN A 174 7.61 -0.84 -45.57
CA ASN A 174 8.17 -0.13 -44.45
C ASN A 174 9.24 -0.95 -43.71
N TRP A 175 10.16 -0.27 -43.04
CA TRP A 175 11.11 -0.94 -42.14
C TRP A 175 10.46 -1.42 -40.88
N LYS A 176 10.69 -2.67 -40.49
CA LYS A 176 10.25 -3.21 -39.20
C LYS A 176 10.98 -2.46 -38.10
N SER A 177 10.24 -2.06 -37.11
CA SER A 177 10.77 -1.28 -35.97
C SER A 177 9.88 -1.44 -34.77
N HIS A 178 10.48 -1.34 -33.61
CA HIS A 178 9.79 -1.27 -32.33
C HIS A 178 10.13 0.03 -31.61
N LYS A 179 9.38 0.31 -30.56
CA LYS A 179 9.59 1.46 -29.70
C LYS A 179 10.34 0.97 -28.47
N GLU A 180 11.45 1.62 -28.17
CA GLU A 180 12.26 1.36 -26.99
C GLU A 180 12.19 2.58 -26.06
N ASP A 181 11.88 2.37 -24.79
CA ASP A 181 11.85 3.46 -23.83
C ASP A 181 13.27 3.91 -23.48
N THR A 182 13.47 5.21 -23.35
CA THR A 182 14.78 5.81 -23.05
C THR A 182 15.23 5.49 -21.64
N VAL A 183 14.28 5.34 -20.73
CA VAL A 183 14.48 5.00 -19.32
C VAL A 183 13.40 4.01 -18.88
N ASP A 184 13.73 3.18 -17.91
CA ASP A 184 12.86 2.13 -17.36
C ASP A 184 11.89 2.62 -16.27
N TRP A 185 11.80 3.92 -16.01
CA TRP A 185 11.08 4.50 -14.87
C TRP A 185 9.58 4.15 -14.82
N ASN A 186 9.01 3.65 -15.92
CA ASN A 186 7.61 3.22 -16.01
C ASN A 186 7.43 1.71 -15.75
N GLU A 187 8.52 0.97 -15.57
CA GLU A 187 8.44 -0.45 -15.29
C GLU A 187 7.79 -0.69 -13.92
N GLN A 188 6.94 -1.70 -13.87
CA GLN A 188 6.11 -1.97 -12.69
C GLN A 188 6.93 -2.31 -11.44
N TYR A 189 8.10 -2.93 -11.60
CA TYR A 189 8.95 -3.32 -10.48
C TYR A 189 9.47 -2.12 -9.67
N HIS A 190 9.61 -0.93 -10.28
CA HIS A 190 10.01 0.27 -9.59
C HIS A 190 9.04 0.69 -8.49
N ALA A 191 7.74 0.43 -8.67
CA ALA A 191 6.76 0.75 -7.62
C ALA A 191 7.03 -0.04 -6.33
N GLU A 192 7.46 -1.30 -6.45
CA GLU A 192 7.87 -2.13 -5.31
C GLU A 192 9.21 -1.67 -4.73
N GLU A 193 10.21 -1.41 -5.59
CA GLU A 193 11.53 -0.92 -5.18
C GLU A 193 11.44 0.39 -4.40
N TRP A 194 10.68 1.34 -4.91
CA TRP A 194 10.49 2.64 -4.26
C TRP A 194 9.70 2.51 -2.95
N ARG A 195 8.69 1.65 -2.91
CA ARG A 195 7.93 1.37 -1.69
C ARG A 195 8.83 0.77 -0.62
N HIS A 196 9.66 -0.21 -0.98
CA HIS A 196 10.65 -0.80 -0.07
C HIS A 196 11.71 0.22 0.35
N GLY A 197 12.19 1.05 -0.57
CA GLY A 197 13.12 2.14 -0.26
C GLY A 197 12.55 3.13 0.76
N TRP A 198 11.24 3.45 0.66
CA TRP A 198 10.55 4.30 1.63
C TRP A 198 10.43 3.62 3.01
N GLU A 199 10.11 2.33 3.04
CA GLU A 199 10.11 1.53 4.26
C GLU A 199 11.46 1.58 4.99
N LEU A 200 12.55 1.32 4.26
CA LEU A 200 13.90 1.31 4.83
C LEU A 200 14.29 2.66 5.45
N VAL A 201 13.98 3.75 4.73
CA VAL A 201 14.30 5.09 5.22
C VAL A 201 13.44 5.44 6.44
N GLN A 202 12.13 5.16 6.43
CA GLN A 202 11.28 5.36 7.61
C GLN A 202 11.81 4.60 8.83
N ASN A 203 12.13 3.33 8.65
CA ASN A 203 12.61 2.48 9.75
C ASN A 203 13.96 2.95 10.33
N LYS A 204 14.85 3.46 9.48
CA LYS A 204 16.09 4.10 9.92
C LYS A 204 15.81 5.31 10.83
N TYR A 205 14.89 6.20 10.43
CA TYR A 205 14.58 7.39 11.22
C TYR A 205 13.73 7.10 12.46
N LEU A 206 12.89 6.07 12.44
CA LEU A 206 12.21 5.55 13.64
C LEU A 206 13.23 5.03 14.66
N GLU A 207 14.26 4.32 14.21
CA GLU A 207 15.33 3.85 15.07
C GLU A 207 16.14 5.00 15.68
N LEU A 208 16.53 5.98 14.86
CA LEU A 208 17.21 7.20 15.32
C LEU A 208 16.38 7.99 16.34
N ALA A 209 15.06 7.97 16.20
CA ALA A 209 14.11 8.57 17.16
C ALA A 209 13.91 7.73 18.43
N GLY A 210 14.54 6.56 18.56
CA GLY A 210 14.36 5.65 19.69
C GLY A 210 12.98 4.98 19.74
N SER A 211 12.22 5.01 18.64
CA SER A 211 10.91 4.37 18.57
C SER A 211 11.04 2.84 18.42
N PRO A 212 10.27 2.05 19.18
CA PRO A 212 10.19 0.60 18.98
C PRO A 212 9.36 0.22 17.74
N GLU A 213 8.61 1.17 17.21
CA GLU A 213 7.73 0.93 16.05
C GLU A 213 8.54 0.73 14.77
N ARG A 214 8.01 -0.12 13.89
CA ARG A 214 8.58 -0.35 12.55
C ARG A 214 7.45 -0.37 11.53
N VAL A 215 7.79 0.04 10.31
CA VAL A 215 6.91 0.01 9.13
C VAL A 215 7.28 -1.20 8.29
N ASP A 216 6.28 -1.94 7.84
CA ASP A 216 6.39 -2.97 6.81
C ASP A 216 5.37 -2.67 5.71
N MET A 217 5.84 -2.35 4.52
CA MET A 217 5.01 -1.93 3.38
C MET A 217 4.59 -3.08 2.48
N ARG A 218 4.94 -4.32 2.83
CA ARG A 218 4.46 -5.52 2.14
C ARG A 218 2.96 -5.69 2.39
N SER A 219 2.29 -6.40 1.48
CA SER A 219 0.90 -6.82 1.74
C SER A 219 0.81 -7.69 2.99
N TYR A 220 -0.33 -7.69 3.68
CA TYR A 220 -0.53 -8.54 4.86
C TYR A 220 -0.25 -10.02 4.57
N GLU A 221 -0.58 -10.50 3.38
CA GLU A 221 -0.26 -11.86 2.94
C GLU A 221 1.26 -12.11 2.89
N ARG A 222 2.03 -11.19 2.32
CA ARG A 222 3.51 -11.29 2.26
C ARG A 222 4.16 -11.11 3.64
N GLN A 223 3.48 -10.45 4.58
CA GLN A 223 3.89 -10.35 5.98
C GLN A 223 3.53 -11.62 6.78
N GLY A 224 2.80 -12.57 6.20
CA GLY A 224 2.27 -13.75 6.91
C GLY A 224 1.16 -13.39 7.91
N LEU A 225 0.51 -12.24 7.73
CA LEU A 225 -0.56 -11.79 8.60
C LEU A 225 -1.92 -12.11 7.97
N ASP A 226 -2.73 -12.90 8.67
CA ASP A 226 -4.12 -13.14 8.29
C ASP A 226 -4.99 -11.91 8.63
N LYS A 227 -4.77 -10.83 7.93
CA LYS A 227 -5.57 -9.59 8.04
C LYS A 227 -6.16 -9.26 6.68
N ILE A 228 -7.39 -8.79 6.68
CA ILE A 228 -8.06 -8.30 5.49
C ILE A 228 -7.69 -6.82 5.33
N PRO A 229 -7.13 -6.40 4.18
CA PRO A 229 -6.85 -5.00 3.92
C PRO A 229 -8.14 -4.20 3.74
N THR A 230 -8.18 -2.97 4.25
CA THR A 230 -9.29 -2.05 3.97
C THR A 230 -9.25 -1.56 2.53
N VAL A 231 -10.41 -1.16 2.01
CA VAL A 231 -10.53 -0.60 0.66
C VAL A 231 -10.30 0.91 0.72
N HIS A 232 -9.52 1.43 -0.22
CA HIS A 232 -9.31 2.87 -0.33
C HIS A 232 -10.63 3.59 -0.65
N MET A 233 -11.01 4.57 0.18
CA MET A 233 -12.28 5.28 0.06
C MET A 233 -12.26 6.42 -0.97
N GLY A 234 -11.09 6.95 -1.27
CA GLY A 234 -10.96 8.15 -2.09
C GLY A 234 -11.43 9.43 -1.37
N ALA A 235 -11.17 10.59 -1.98
CA ALA A 235 -11.45 11.88 -1.35
C ALA A 235 -12.95 12.16 -1.17
N ALA A 236 -13.76 11.83 -2.19
CA ALA A 236 -15.20 12.09 -2.17
C ALA A 236 -15.91 11.27 -1.10
N VAL A 237 -15.66 9.96 -1.04
CA VAL A 237 -16.24 9.06 -0.03
C VAL A 237 -15.77 9.45 1.37
N SER A 238 -14.48 9.75 1.54
CA SER A 238 -13.94 10.22 2.83
C SER A 238 -14.57 11.54 3.29
N ALA A 239 -14.93 12.43 2.37
CA ALA A 239 -15.62 13.68 2.70
C ALA A 239 -17.08 13.43 3.16
N LEU A 240 -17.79 12.49 2.54
CA LEU A 240 -19.14 12.08 2.95
C LEU A 240 -19.12 11.43 4.35
N GLU A 241 -18.22 10.49 4.57
CA GLU A 241 -18.05 9.81 5.88
C GLU A 241 -17.71 10.80 7.00
N ARG A 242 -16.88 11.79 6.74
CA ARG A 242 -16.60 12.87 7.72
C ARG A 242 -17.82 13.72 8.08
N LYS A 243 -18.79 13.83 7.16
CA LYS A 243 -20.07 14.50 7.40
C LYS A 243 -21.11 13.60 8.07
N GLY A 244 -20.74 12.37 8.46
CA GLY A 244 -21.64 11.40 9.06
C GLY A 244 -22.55 10.67 8.07
N ILE A 245 -22.29 10.82 6.77
CA ILE A 245 -23.05 10.12 5.72
C ILE A 245 -22.39 8.77 5.50
N GLU A 246 -23.08 7.71 5.83
CA GLU A 246 -22.61 6.33 5.62
C GLU A 246 -22.57 5.97 4.14
N THR A 247 -21.47 5.34 3.74
CA THR A 247 -21.26 4.87 2.38
C THR A 247 -21.03 3.36 2.34
N ASN A 248 -21.30 2.72 1.20
CA ASN A 248 -21.05 1.28 1.04
C ASN A 248 -19.59 0.89 1.30
N ILE A 249 -18.64 1.72 0.83
CA ILE A 249 -17.20 1.48 1.06
C ILE A 249 -16.85 1.74 2.53
N GLY A 250 -17.42 2.75 3.15
CA GLY A 250 -17.24 3.06 4.58
C GLY A 250 -17.77 1.91 5.45
N ASN A 251 -18.98 1.39 5.14
CA ASN A 251 -19.57 0.25 5.84
C ASN A 251 -18.70 -1.00 5.68
N LEU A 252 -18.26 -1.31 4.46
CA LEU A 252 -17.34 -2.42 4.21
C LEU A 252 -16.06 -2.29 5.04
N ASN A 253 -15.46 -1.10 5.10
CA ASN A 253 -14.26 -0.89 5.90
C ASN A 253 -14.51 -1.02 7.41
N ARG A 254 -15.70 -0.64 7.90
CA ARG A 254 -16.14 -0.90 9.30
C ARG A 254 -16.22 -2.40 9.56
N ASP A 255 -16.84 -3.15 8.65
CA ASP A 255 -16.95 -4.61 8.73
C ASP A 255 -15.58 -5.30 8.69
N ILE A 256 -14.69 -4.90 7.78
CA ILE A 256 -13.31 -5.42 7.71
C ILE A 256 -12.56 -5.17 9.02
N LYS A 257 -12.66 -3.96 9.57
CA LYS A 257 -12.03 -3.64 10.87
C LYS A 257 -12.60 -4.48 12.01
N ALA A 258 -13.91 -4.72 12.01
CA ALA A 258 -14.56 -5.58 13.00
C ALA A 258 -14.09 -7.02 12.86
N ALA A 259 -14.05 -7.56 11.64
CA ALA A 259 -13.54 -8.90 11.34
C ALA A 259 -12.08 -9.07 11.76
N ASN A 260 -11.21 -8.12 11.45
CA ASN A 260 -9.80 -8.16 11.88
C ASN A 260 -9.65 -8.14 13.42
N ARG A 261 -10.51 -7.38 14.13
CA ARG A 261 -10.53 -7.42 15.59
C ARG A 261 -10.97 -8.77 16.14
N MET A 262 -12.02 -9.37 15.53
CA MET A 262 -12.47 -10.72 15.88
C MET A 262 -11.37 -11.76 15.65
N MET A 263 -10.67 -11.69 14.51
CA MET A 263 -9.54 -12.59 14.21
C MET A 263 -8.44 -12.49 15.28
N ASN A 264 -8.09 -11.28 15.69
CA ASN A 264 -7.09 -11.10 16.74
C ASN A 264 -7.58 -11.65 18.10
N ALA A 265 -8.85 -11.48 18.43
CA ALA A 265 -9.45 -12.04 19.63
C ALA A 265 -9.46 -13.57 19.60
N ILE A 266 -9.83 -14.16 18.45
CA ILE A 266 -9.80 -15.62 18.25
C ILE A 266 -8.37 -16.16 18.42
N ARG A 267 -7.36 -15.51 17.81
CA ARG A 267 -5.95 -15.91 17.97
C ARG A 267 -5.49 -15.86 19.41
N SER A 268 -5.82 -14.78 20.12
CA SER A 268 -5.52 -14.65 21.55
C SER A 268 -6.18 -15.77 22.35
N THR A 269 -7.43 -16.10 22.07
CA THR A 269 -8.15 -17.19 22.73
C THR A 269 -7.49 -18.53 22.40
N ILE A 270 -7.14 -18.79 21.13
CA ILE A 270 -6.42 -20.01 20.72
C ILE A 270 -5.07 -20.12 21.44
N GLN A 271 -4.32 -19.02 21.52
CA GLN A 271 -3.04 -19.01 22.21
C GLN A 271 -3.20 -19.28 23.71
N ASN A 272 -4.21 -18.68 24.34
CA ASN A 272 -4.52 -18.92 25.76
C ASN A 272 -4.94 -20.38 26.00
N LEU A 273 -5.75 -20.97 25.10
CA LEU A 273 -6.12 -22.39 25.16
C LEU A 273 -4.91 -23.30 25.00
N ARG A 274 -4.01 -22.99 24.07
CA ARG A 274 -2.74 -23.75 23.89
C ARG A 274 -1.88 -23.68 25.14
N ASN A 275 -1.72 -22.50 25.73
CA ASN A 275 -0.96 -22.32 26.97
C ASN A 275 -1.62 -23.10 28.12
N TRP A 276 -2.94 -23.01 28.28
CA TRP A 276 -3.68 -23.76 29.28
C TRP A 276 -3.56 -25.28 29.09
N ILE A 277 -3.64 -25.79 27.84
CA ILE A 277 -3.39 -27.21 27.54
C ILE A 277 -1.93 -27.58 27.88
N ALA A 278 -0.97 -26.72 27.56
CA ALA A 278 0.43 -26.97 27.91
C ALA A 278 0.62 -27.01 29.44
N ASP A 279 -0.01 -26.13 30.19
CA ASP A 279 0.03 -26.09 31.65
C ASP A 279 -0.62 -27.33 32.25
N ILE A 280 -1.76 -27.80 31.70
CA ILE A 280 -2.39 -29.09 32.12
C ILE A 280 -1.48 -30.28 31.79
N VAL A 281 -0.89 -30.32 30.60
CA VAL A 281 0.03 -31.39 30.22
C VAL A 281 1.25 -31.42 31.13
N GLU A 282 1.79 -30.25 31.50
CA GLU A 282 2.90 -30.14 32.44
C GLU A 282 2.49 -30.60 33.85
N ALA A 283 1.35 -30.10 34.36
CA ALA A 283 0.80 -30.53 35.67
C ALA A 283 0.45 -32.02 35.71
N THR A 284 -0.04 -32.58 34.58
CA THR A 284 -0.31 -34.03 34.49
C THR A 284 0.98 -34.84 34.36
N LYS A 285 2.03 -34.36 33.69
CA LYS A 285 3.34 -35.00 33.68
C LYS A 285 3.96 -35.03 35.05
N GLU A 286 3.84 -34.00 35.85
CA GLU A 286 4.29 -33.96 37.25
C GLU A 286 3.49 -34.91 38.13
N ALA A 287 2.17 -35.02 37.89
CA ALA A 287 1.28 -35.93 38.63
C ALA A 287 1.39 -37.41 38.21
N PHE A 288 1.77 -37.70 36.98
CA PHE A 288 1.83 -39.04 36.39
C PHE A 288 3.22 -39.43 35.87
N ALA A 289 4.28 -39.15 36.61
CA ALA A 289 5.63 -39.61 36.31
C ALA A 289 5.77 -41.16 36.18
N GLU A 290 4.68 -41.92 36.36
CA GLU A 290 4.66 -43.39 36.29
C GLU A 290 3.83 -44.01 35.15
N THR A 291 3.21 -43.22 34.24
CA THR A 291 2.44 -43.81 33.12
C THR A 291 2.67 -43.09 31.79
N GLU A 292 3.71 -43.49 31.11
CA GLU A 292 4.20 -42.91 29.83
C GLU A 292 3.39 -43.30 28.58
N ALA A 293 2.25 -43.94 28.65
CA ALA A 293 1.65 -44.62 27.51
C ALA A 293 0.34 -44.07 26.94
N GLN A 294 -0.31 -43.07 27.53
CA GLN A 294 -1.65 -42.64 27.10
C GLN A 294 -1.85 -41.17 26.72
N ALA A 295 -0.83 -40.28 26.73
CA ALA A 295 -0.97 -38.87 26.48
C ALA A 295 -0.83 -38.44 25.00
N LYS A 296 -1.06 -39.33 24.03
CA LYS A 296 -0.83 -39.04 22.60
C LYS A 296 -2.05 -38.57 21.78
N ASN A 297 -3.22 -38.43 22.34
CA ASN A 297 -4.45 -38.20 21.55
C ASN A 297 -5.36 -37.06 22.00
N THR A 298 -4.86 -35.96 22.51
CA THR A 298 -5.66 -34.74 22.67
C THR A 298 -5.07 -33.63 21.78
N SER A 299 -5.27 -33.82 20.49
CA SER A 299 -4.85 -32.86 19.48
C SER A 299 -5.87 -31.75 19.31
N PRO A 300 -5.45 -30.56 18.90
CA PRO A 300 -6.33 -29.40 18.63
C PRO A 300 -7.11 -29.55 17.31
N ASP A 301 -7.78 -30.67 17.12
CA ASP A 301 -8.45 -31.05 15.85
C ASP A 301 -9.51 -30.03 15.40
N LEU A 302 -10.23 -29.42 16.34
CA LEU A 302 -11.24 -28.40 16.06
C LEU A 302 -10.66 -27.10 15.51
N VAL A 303 -9.50 -26.69 16.03
CA VAL A 303 -8.80 -25.47 15.54
C VAL A 303 -8.23 -25.68 14.16
N ILE A 304 -7.68 -26.87 13.91
CA ILE A 304 -7.18 -27.26 12.58
C ILE A 304 -8.31 -27.30 11.57
N LEU A 305 -9.45 -27.92 11.91
CA LEU A 305 -10.64 -27.98 11.08
C LEU A 305 -11.18 -26.59 10.72
N LEU A 306 -11.27 -25.68 11.68
CA LEU A 306 -11.74 -24.31 11.42
C LEU A 306 -10.78 -23.53 10.52
N ARG A 307 -9.48 -23.70 10.70
CA ARG A 307 -8.46 -23.11 9.82
C ARG A 307 -8.56 -23.67 8.40
N ASP A 308 -8.71 -24.98 8.26
CA ASP A 308 -8.79 -25.64 6.96
C ASP A 308 -10.11 -25.30 6.25
N TYR A 309 -11.20 -25.15 6.98
CA TYR A 309 -12.46 -24.59 6.48
C TYR A 309 -12.27 -23.17 5.90
N LEU A 310 -11.62 -22.27 6.64
CA LEU A 310 -11.35 -20.91 6.15
C LEU A 310 -10.46 -20.89 4.90
N ASN A 311 -9.45 -21.78 4.85
CA ASN A 311 -8.57 -21.91 3.68
C ASN A 311 -9.34 -22.43 2.46
N LEU A 312 -10.21 -23.44 2.64
CA LEU A 312 -11.06 -23.98 1.58
C LEU A 312 -12.00 -22.89 1.03
N ARG A 313 -12.68 -22.16 1.90
CA ARG A 313 -13.59 -21.08 1.52
C ARG A 313 -12.87 -19.94 0.80
N LYS A 314 -11.62 -19.65 1.17
CA LYS A 314 -10.78 -18.68 0.46
C LYS A 314 -10.42 -19.16 -0.94
N ALA A 315 -10.08 -20.44 -1.10
CA ALA A 315 -9.75 -21.04 -2.39
C ALA A 315 -10.94 -21.08 -3.33
N GLU A 316 -12.15 -21.40 -2.84
CA GLU A 316 -13.39 -21.40 -3.63
C GLU A 316 -13.74 -20.04 -4.25
N ARG A 317 -13.17 -18.96 -3.73
CA ARG A 317 -13.43 -17.59 -4.19
C ARG A 317 -12.27 -16.99 -4.98
N SER A 318 -11.31 -17.78 -5.39
CA SER A 318 -10.12 -17.30 -6.13
C SER A 318 -10.50 -16.47 -7.36
N ASP A 319 -11.59 -16.83 -8.04
CA ASP A 319 -12.05 -16.21 -9.28
C ASP A 319 -13.06 -15.06 -9.06
N TRP A 320 -13.41 -14.76 -7.82
CA TRP A 320 -14.34 -13.68 -7.52
C TRP A 320 -13.70 -12.30 -7.67
N SER A 321 -14.53 -11.26 -7.89
CA SER A 321 -14.05 -9.89 -7.83
C SER A 321 -13.42 -9.58 -6.46
N ARG A 322 -12.48 -8.63 -6.41
CA ARG A 322 -11.82 -8.21 -5.16
C ARG A 322 -12.80 -7.85 -4.05
N TYR A 323 -13.89 -7.17 -4.40
CA TYR A 323 -14.98 -6.86 -3.46
C TYR A 323 -15.67 -8.13 -2.95
N GLY A 324 -16.02 -9.05 -3.85
CA GLY A 324 -16.66 -10.31 -3.50
C GLY A 324 -15.79 -11.18 -2.59
N GLN A 325 -14.48 -11.27 -2.87
CA GLN A 325 -13.53 -12.00 -2.04
C GLN A 325 -13.46 -11.42 -0.62
N GLN A 326 -13.35 -10.09 -0.48
CA GLN A 326 -13.29 -9.42 0.82
C GLN A 326 -14.59 -9.59 1.62
N LYS A 327 -15.75 -9.41 0.98
CA LYS A 327 -17.04 -9.61 1.62
C LYS A 327 -17.23 -11.05 2.08
N GLY A 328 -16.97 -12.02 1.19
CA GLY A 328 -17.09 -13.44 1.49
C GLY A 328 -16.18 -13.87 2.65
N THR A 329 -14.92 -13.40 2.69
CA THR A 329 -14.00 -13.67 3.79
C THR A 329 -14.51 -13.07 5.11
N THR A 330 -15.09 -11.88 5.07
CA THR A 330 -15.69 -11.25 6.27
C THR A 330 -16.87 -12.05 6.80
N ASP A 331 -17.72 -12.58 5.93
CA ASP A 331 -18.90 -13.38 6.30
C ASP A 331 -18.47 -14.73 6.90
N ASP A 332 -17.45 -15.39 6.33
CA ASP A 332 -16.90 -16.63 6.90
C ASP A 332 -16.30 -16.41 8.29
N LEU A 333 -15.56 -15.32 8.48
CA LEU A 333 -15.00 -14.99 9.78
C LEU A 333 -16.08 -14.73 10.83
N LYS A 334 -17.20 -14.09 10.46
CA LYS A 334 -18.37 -13.93 11.34
C LYS A 334 -18.98 -15.28 11.71
N ALA A 335 -19.08 -16.22 10.75
CA ALA A 335 -19.60 -17.56 10.99
C ALA A 335 -18.68 -18.36 11.93
N VAL A 336 -17.38 -18.36 11.68
CA VAL A 336 -16.38 -19.04 12.54
C VAL A 336 -16.36 -18.44 13.94
N SER A 337 -16.45 -17.11 14.07
CA SER A 337 -16.54 -16.44 15.38
C SER A 337 -17.76 -16.90 16.19
N LYS A 338 -18.93 -16.98 15.55
CA LYS A 338 -20.14 -17.50 16.22
C LYS A 338 -19.99 -18.97 16.65
N ALA A 339 -19.41 -19.80 15.77
CA ALA A 339 -19.12 -21.20 16.12
C ALA A 339 -18.18 -21.31 17.32
N MET A 340 -17.10 -20.52 17.35
CA MET A 340 -16.14 -20.51 18.45
C MET A 340 -16.75 -20.06 19.77
N ILE A 341 -17.64 -19.04 19.75
CA ILE A 341 -18.37 -18.61 20.94
C ILE A 341 -19.24 -19.73 21.46
N TYR A 342 -19.99 -20.39 20.56
CA TYR A 342 -20.85 -21.53 20.92
C TYR A 342 -20.06 -22.67 21.55
N LEU A 343 -18.93 -23.07 20.93
CA LEU A 343 -18.05 -24.12 21.45
C LEU A 343 -17.52 -23.77 22.84
N LYS A 344 -17.14 -22.51 23.05
CA LYS A 344 -16.67 -22.05 24.35
C LYS A 344 -17.77 -22.05 25.43
N GLU A 345 -18.98 -21.60 25.08
CA GLU A 345 -20.13 -21.54 26.01
C GLU A 345 -20.60 -22.94 26.43
N HIS A 346 -20.36 -23.96 25.59
CA HIS A 346 -20.76 -25.34 25.83
C HIS A 346 -19.59 -26.25 26.25
N GLU A 347 -18.40 -25.66 26.47
CA GLU A 347 -17.19 -26.39 26.89
C GLU A 347 -16.79 -27.54 25.96
N LEU A 348 -16.96 -27.34 24.63
CA LEU A 348 -16.67 -28.34 23.60
C LEU A 348 -15.29 -28.07 23.00
N PHE A 349 -14.33 -28.94 23.26
CA PHE A 349 -12.94 -28.72 22.89
C PHE A 349 -12.39 -29.76 21.91
N THR A 350 -13.04 -30.92 21.75
CA THR A 350 -12.59 -32.04 20.91
C THR A 350 -13.65 -32.42 19.87
N LEU A 351 -13.25 -33.20 18.85
CA LEU A 351 -14.17 -33.83 17.89
C LEU A 351 -15.11 -34.83 18.57
N GLU A 352 -14.66 -35.50 19.64
CA GLU A 352 -15.45 -36.41 20.40
C GLU A 352 -16.59 -35.71 21.14
N ASP A 353 -16.33 -34.53 21.70
CA ASP A 353 -17.36 -33.70 22.34
C ASP A 353 -18.47 -33.32 21.33
N LEU A 354 -18.09 -33.00 20.08
CA LEU A 354 -19.05 -32.73 19.00
C LEU A 354 -19.84 -33.99 18.59
N SER A 355 -19.23 -35.17 18.63
CA SER A 355 -19.92 -36.42 18.29
C SER A 355 -20.98 -36.79 19.33
N LEU A 356 -20.73 -36.50 20.60
CA LEU A 356 -21.64 -36.77 21.70
C LEU A 356 -22.92 -35.91 21.62
N ILE A 357 -22.85 -34.70 21.07
CA ILE A 357 -24.02 -33.84 20.84
C ILE A 357 -24.94 -34.46 19.78
N HIS A 358 -24.39 -35.06 18.73
CA HIS A 358 -25.19 -35.75 17.69
C HIS A 358 -25.93 -36.99 18.24
N ILE A 359 -25.44 -37.59 19.32
CA ILE A 359 -26.08 -38.75 19.95
C ILE A 359 -27.16 -38.31 20.93
N SER A 360 -26.97 -37.18 21.62
CA SER A 360 -27.89 -36.73 22.68
C SER A 360 -29.05 -35.85 22.17
N GLU A 361 -28.94 -35.21 21.00
CA GLU A 361 -30.02 -34.40 20.36
C GLU A 361 -30.21 -34.75 18.88
N PRO A 362 -30.88 -35.85 18.53
CA PRO A 362 -31.06 -36.26 17.13
C PRO A 362 -32.04 -35.40 16.33
N THR A 363 -32.63 -34.35 16.90
CA THR A 363 -33.74 -33.59 16.29
C THR A 363 -33.48 -32.10 16.06
N ARG A 364 -32.36 -31.54 16.45
CA ARG A 364 -32.02 -30.15 16.06
C ARG A 364 -31.03 -30.13 14.89
N ARG A 365 -31.58 -30.08 13.67
CA ARG A 365 -30.81 -29.75 12.45
C ARG A 365 -30.16 -28.38 12.67
N VAL A 366 -28.86 -28.34 12.94
CA VAL A 366 -28.07 -27.16 12.70
C VAL A 366 -27.90 -27.03 11.19
N VAL A 367 -28.80 -26.27 10.57
CA VAL A 367 -28.65 -25.88 9.17
C VAL A 367 -27.55 -24.81 9.15
N ILE A 368 -26.33 -25.24 8.84
CA ILE A 368 -25.28 -24.31 8.39
C ILE A 368 -25.55 -24.10 6.90
N SER A 369 -26.34 -23.08 6.59
CA SER A 369 -26.52 -22.57 5.22
C SER A 369 -25.63 -21.34 5.01
#